data_2231465f777ee986733d0b1f5fe08e3d
#
_entry.id   2231465f777ee986733d0b1f5fe08e3d
#
_cell.length_a   1.000
_cell.length_b   1.000
_cell.length_c   1.000
_cell.angle_alpha   90.00
_cell.angle_beta   90.00
_cell.angle_gamma   90.00
#
_symmetry.space_group_name_H-M   'P 1'
#
loop_
_entity.id
_entity.type
_entity.pdbx_description
1 polymer ?
#
loop_
_entity_poly.entity_id
_entity_poly.type
_entity_poly.pdbx_seq_one_letter_code
_entity_poly.pdbx_strand_id
1 'polypeptide(L)'
;MIAIETRQLAGGVVLHAFPEGKRAVPLPCVVFYHGFTSSSLVYSYFAVALAQAGFRVVMPDAPEHGARFGGDSQGRIHRFWQILHQNMQEFTTLRAAIQAENWLLDGRLAVGGASMGGMTALGIMTRHREVKCGA
;
A
#
# COMPACT_ATOMS: atom_id res chain seq x y z
N MET A 1 8.88 11.03 16.54
CA MET A 1 8.25 9.72 16.82
C MET A 1 7.24 9.39 15.74
N ILE A 2 7.06 8.12 15.46
CA ILE A 2 6.06 7.66 14.50
C ILE A 2 5.08 6.71 15.19
N ALA A 3 3.90 6.57 14.60
CA ALA A 3 2.89 5.62 15.02
C ALA A 3 2.62 4.65 13.89
N ILE A 4 2.39 3.37 14.22
CA ILE A 4 2.05 2.33 13.28
C ILE A 4 0.83 1.61 13.82
N GLU A 5 -0.14 1.38 12.97
CA GLU A 5 -1.36 0.63 13.31
C GLU A 5 -1.76 -0.27 12.15
N THR A 6 -2.54 -1.30 12.45
CA THR A 6 -3.32 -1.99 11.42
C THR A 6 -4.70 -1.37 11.39
N ARG A 7 -5.26 -1.21 10.19
CA ARG A 7 -6.54 -0.54 10.03
C ARG A 7 -7.37 -1.19 8.94
N GLN A 8 -8.68 -1.28 9.19
CA GLN A 8 -9.63 -1.66 8.15
C GLN A 8 -9.79 -0.52 7.17
N LEU A 9 -9.56 -0.78 5.89
CA LEU A 9 -9.68 0.22 4.85
C LEU A 9 -9.97 -0.50 3.53
N ALA A 10 -10.94 0.01 2.75
CA ALA A 10 -11.29 -0.54 1.45
C ALA A 10 -11.65 -2.03 1.50
N GLY A 11 -12.26 -2.47 2.60
CA GLY A 11 -12.68 -3.87 2.74
C GLY A 11 -11.57 -4.84 3.16
N GLY A 12 -10.39 -4.35 3.47
CA GLY A 12 -9.27 -5.17 3.93
C GLY A 12 -8.48 -4.50 5.04
N VAL A 13 -7.44 -5.18 5.51
CA VAL A 13 -6.57 -4.65 6.56
C VAL A 13 -5.31 -4.10 5.91
N VAL A 14 -4.94 -2.88 6.29
CA VAL A 14 -3.69 -2.24 5.82
C VAL A 14 -2.80 -1.92 7.01
N LEU A 15 -1.50 -1.87 6.77
CA LEU A 15 -0.55 -1.27 7.69
C LEU A 15 -0.56 0.24 7.43
N HIS A 16 -0.74 1.03 8.48
CA HIS A 16 -0.83 2.49 8.39
C HIS A 16 0.20 3.11 9.32
N ALA A 17 1.10 3.89 8.77
CA ALA A 17 2.17 4.56 9.51
C ALA A 17 2.12 6.07 9.25
N PHE A 18 2.43 6.85 10.27
CA PHE A 18 2.36 8.30 10.19
C PHE A 18 3.18 8.92 11.33
N PRO A 19 3.57 10.20 11.22
CA PRO A 19 4.16 10.90 12.36
C PRO A 19 3.17 10.95 13.52
N GLU A 20 3.66 10.66 14.72
CA GLU A 20 2.83 10.64 15.93
C GLU A 20 2.12 11.98 16.11
N GLY A 21 0.85 11.94 16.48
CA GLY A 21 0.01 13.12 16.66
C GLY A 21 -0.61 13.63 15.37
N LYS A 22 -0.31 13.03 14.21
CA LYS A 22 -0.80 13.52 12.92
C LYS A 22 -1.71 12.51 12.22
N ARG A 23 -2.39 11.67 12.97
CA ARG A 23 -3.22 10.62 12.39
C ARG A 23 -4.31 11.17 11.47
N ALA A 24 -4.93 12.27 11.84
CA ALA A 24 -6.01 12.88 11.06
C ALA A 24 -5.56 14.10 10.24
N VAL A 25 -4.28 14.44 10.29
CA VAL A 25 -3.75 15.60 9.57
C VAL A 25 -3.47 15.20 8.12
N PRO A 26 -3.91 15.98 7.12
CA PRO A 26 -3.54 15.69 5.72
C PRO A 26 -2.02 15.72 5.55
N LEU A 27 -1.49 14.67 4.91
CA LEU A 27 -0.06 14.49 4.69
C LEU A 27 0.16 13.96 3.27
N PRO A 28 1.33 14.20 2.69
CA PRO A 28 1.70 13.45 1.49
C PRO A 28 1.69 11.94 1.83
N CYS A 29 1.10 11.14 0.96
CA CYS A 29 0.86 9.74 1.23
C CYS A 29 1.60 8.86 0.23
N VAL A 30 2.18 7.76 0.73
CA VAL A 30 2.79 6.74 -0.11
C VAL A 30 2.03 5.44 0.13
N VAL A 31 1.54 4.84 -0.96
CA VAL A 31 1.02 3.46 -0.93
C VAL A 31 2.15 2.56 -1.39
N PHE A 32 2.59 1.66 -0.52
CA PHE A 32 3.72 0.78 -0.80
C PHE A 32 3.27 -0.67 -0.84
N TYR A 33 3.69 -1.38 -1.89
CA TYR A 33 3.31 -2.76 -2.15
C TYR A 33 4.49 -3.70 -1.93
N HIS A 34 4.28 -4.74 -1.13
CA HIS A 34 5.30 -5.75 -0.82
C HIS A 34 5.55 -6.68 -2.02
N GLY A 35 6.63 -7.45 -1.94
CA GLY A 35 7.00 -8.41 -2.97
C GLY A 35 6.22 -9.71 -2.89
N PHE A 36 6.30 -10.51 -3.97
CA PHE A 36 5.65 -11.81 -4.03
C PHE A 36 6.18 -12.73 -2.93
N THR A 37 5.29 -13.48 -2.30
CA THR A 37 5.52 -14.35 -1.15
C THR A 37 5.87 -13.62 0.15
N SER A 38 5.82 -12.30 0.18
CA SER A 38 6.09 -11.50 1.37
C SER A 38 4.79 -10.94 1.98
N SER A 39 4.87 -9.86 2.72
CA SER A 39 3.70 -9.21 3.34
C SER A 39 4.03 -7.77 3.70
N SER A 40 2.99 -6.99 4.04
CA SER A 40 3.17 -5.62 4.52
C SER A 40 4.03 -5.57 5.79
N LEU A 41 3.85 -6.52 6.71
CA LEU A 41 4.61 -6.55 7.95
C LEU A 41 6.10 -6.73 7.70
N VAL A 42 6.49 -7.55 6.73
CA VAL A 42 7.90 -7.76 6.39
C VAL A 42 8.55 -6.47 5.92
N TYR A 43 7.80 -5.63 5.20
CA TYR A 43 8.32 -4.36 4.68
C TYR A 43 8.02 -3.17 5.59
N SER A 44 7.61 -3.40 6.84
CA SER A 44 7.26 -2.31 7.76
C SER A 44 8.39 -1.31 7.98
N TYR A 45 9.64 -1.71 7.80
CA TYR A 45 10.78 -0.79 7.92
C TYR A 45 10.73 0.35 6.90
N PHE A 46 10.18 0.11 5.71
CA PHE A 46 9.93 1.18 4.75
C PHE A 46 8.91 2.18 5.29
N ALA A 47 7.85 1.67 5.92
CA ALA A 47 6.84 2.53 6.53
C ALA A 47 7.43 3.41 7.62
N VAL A 48 8.30 2.83 8.46
CA VAL A 48 8.98 3.59 9.53
C VAL A 48 9.82 4.71 8.93
N ALA A 49 10.66 4.39 7.94
CA ALA A 49 11.55 5.37 7.33
C ALA A 49 10.78 6.51 6.68
N LEU A 50 9.73 6.20 5.94
CA LEU A 50 8.93 7.22 5.24
C LEU A 50 8.13 8.06 6.23
N ALA A 51 7.58 7.46 7.28
CA ALA A 51 6.86 8.21 8.30
C ALA A 51 7.78 9.15 9.06
N GLN A 52 9.02 8.76 9.30
CA GLN A 52 10.03 9.64 9.90
C GLN A 52 10.32 10.85 9.02
N ALA A 53 10.18 10.71 7.69
CA ALA A 53 10.37 11.81 6.75
C ALA A 53 9.12 12.69 6.60
N GLY A 54 8.05 12.39 7.31
CA GLY A 54 6.82 13.21 7.30
C GLY A 54 5.71 12.68 6.43
N PHE A 55 5.84 11.48 5.87
CA PHE A 55 4.82 10.90 5.00
C PHE A 55 3.83 10.05 5.80
N ARG A 56 2.63 9.97 5.28
CA ARG A 56 1.70 8.91 5.64
C ARG A 56 1.99 7.72 4.74
N VAL A 57 2.02 6.52 5.29
CA VAL A 57 2.29 5.30 4.51
C VAL A 57 1.13 4.33 4.70
N VAL A 58 0.61 3.82 3.60
CA VAL A 58 -0.44 2.81 3.58
C VAL A 58 0.11 1.59 2.83
N MET A 59 0.12 0.45 3.50
CA MET A 59 0.68 -0.78 2.94
C MET A 59 -0.38 -1.89 3.00
N PRO A 60 -1.06 -2.15 1.88
CA PRO A 60 -1.99 -3.28 1.81
C PRO A 60 -1.24 -4.60 1.65
N ASP A 61 -1.86 -5.69 2.04
CA ASP A 61 -1.42 -7.02 1.62
C ASP A 61 -2.04 -7.32 0.26
N ALA A 62 -1.23 -7.87 -0.65
CA ALA A 62 -1.71 -8.33 -1.94
C ALA A 62 -2.66 -9.52 -1.77
N PRO A 63 -3.51 -9.80 -2.79
CA PRO A 63 -4.32 -11.02 -2.74
C PRO A 63 -3.46 -12.24 -2.43
N GLU A 64 -3.95 -13.13 -1.59
CA GLU A 64 -3.29 -14.37 -1.16
C GLU A 64 -1.96 -14.17 -0.42
N HIS A 65 -1.74 -12.98 0.15
CA HIS A 65 -0.53 -12.66 0.90
C HIS A 65 -0.87 -12.10 2.29
N GLY A 66 0.06 -12.24 3.23
CA GLY A 66 -0.08 -11.69 4.57
C GLY A 66 -1.37 -12.16 5.24
N ALA A 67 -2.18 -11.23 5.70
CA ALA A 67 -3.47 -11.53 6.33
C ALA A 67 -4.48 -12.19 5.37
N ARG A 68 -4.24 -12.12 4.07
CA ARG A 68 -5.11 -12.70 3.03
C ARG A 68 -4.61 -14.06 2.54
N PHE A 69 -3.51 -14.59 3.12
CA PHE A 69 -2.96 -15.87 2.70
C PHE A 69 -3.81 -17.03 3.19
N GLY A 70 -4.26 -17.88 2.27
CA GLY A 70 -5.10 -19.03 2.57
C GLY A 70 -4.36 -20.35 2.80
N GLY A 71 -3.02 -20.32 2.74
CA GLY A 71 -2.20 -21.52 3.00
C GLY A 71 -1.76 -22.29 1.75
N ASP A 72 -2.25 -21.92 0.57
CA ASP A 72 -1.93 -22.62 -0.69
C ASP A 72 -0.73 -21.97 -1.38
N SER A 73 0.48 -22.26 -0.88
CA SER A 73 1.70 -21.67 -1.42
C SER A 73 2.02 -22.14 -2.85
N GLN A 74 1.69 -23.38 -3.17
CA GLN A 74 1.95 -23.93 -4.51
C GLN A 74 1.03 -23.29 -5.55
N GLY A 75 -0.28 -23.26 -5.28
CA GLY A 75 -1.25 -22.64 -6.17
C GLY A 75 -1.01 -21.15 -6.32
N ARG A 76 -0.57 -20.48 -5.26
CA ARG A 76 -0.25 -19.06 -5.30
C ARG A 76 0.81 -18.75 -6.35
N ILE A 77 1.84 -19.58 -6.47
CA ILE A 77 2.89 -19.40 -7.48
C ILE A 77 2.28 -19.41 -8.88
N HIS A 78 1.35 -20.32 -9.15
CA HIS A 78 0.69 -20.42 -10.46
C HIS A 78 -0.28 -19.25 -10.72
N ARG A 79 -0.66 -18.49 -9.71
CA ARG A 79 -1.57 -17.36 -9.84
C ARG A 79 -0.86 -16.00 -9.81
N PHE A 80 0.44 -15.95 -10.02
CA PHE A 80 1.24 -14.72 -9.92
C PHE A 80 0.63 -13.57 -10.74
N TRP A 81 0.33 -13.82 -12.01
CA TRP A 81 -0.18 -12.76 -12.90
C TRP A 81 -1.58 -12.30 -12.49
N GLN A 82 -2.43 -13.21 -12.04
CA GLN A 82 -3.76 -12.89 -11.56
C GLN A 82 -3.70 -12.05 -10.29
N ILE A 83 -2.78 -12.42 -9.38
CA ILE A 83 -2.56 -11.67 -8.14
C ILE A 83 -2.07 -10.27 -8.45
N LEU A 84 -1.09 -10.14 -9.34
CA LEU A 84 -0.58 -8.84 -9.77
C LEU A 84 -1.68 -7.97 -10.36
N HIS A 85 -2.47 -8.52 -11.26
CA HIS A 85 -3.58 -7.80 -11.91
C HIS A 85 -4.61 -7.34 -10.89
N GLN A 86 -5.04 -8.22 -9.98
CA GLN A 86 -6.01 -7.89 -8.95
C GLN A 86 -5.45 -6.83 -8.00
N ASN A 87 -4.17 -6.92 -7.66
CA ASN A 87 -3.51 -5.94 -6.79
C ASN A 87 -3.60 -4.53 -7.41
N MET A 88 -3.36 -4.44 -8.72
CA MET A 88 -3.50 -3.17 -9.45
C MET A 88 -4.95 -2.67 -9.46
N GLN A 89 -5.91 -3.56 -9.68
CA GLN A 89 -7.33 -3.19 -9.71
C GLN A 89 -7.82 -2.69 -8.36
N GLU A 90 -7.35 -3.27 -7.27
CA GLU A 90 -7.76 -2.89 -5.91
C GLU A 90 -7.30 -1.49 -5.52
N PHE A 91 -6.33 -0.93 -6.24
CA PHE A 91 -5.86 0.44 -5.96
C PHE A 91 -6.97 1.48 -6.08
N THR A 92 -7.86 1.35 -7.03
CA THR A 92 -8.95 2.33 -7.22
C THR A 92 -9.80 2.44 -5.96
N THR A 93 -10.18 1.31 -5.37
CA THR A 93 -10.96 1.29 -4.14
C THR A 93 -10.15 1.81 -2.94
N LEU A 94 -8.88 1.43 -2.87
CA LEU A 94 -8.00 1.88 -1.81
C LEU A 94 -7.81 3.40 -1.87
N ARG A 95 -7.57 3.95 -3.05
CA ARG A 95 -7.40 5.40 -3.23
C ARG A 95 -8.66 6.16 -2.80
N ALA A 96 -9.83 5.66 -3.19
CA ALA A 96 -11.09 6.29 -2.80
C ALA A 96 -11.26 6.29 -1.28
N ALA A 97 -10.89 5.18 -0.61
CA ALA A 97 -10.96 5.09 0.84
C ALA A 97 -9.98 6.06 1.52
N ILE A 98 -8.78 6.20 0.99
CA ILE A 98 -7.78 7.17 1.50
C ILE A 98 -8.31 8.60 1.37
N GLN A 99 -8.92 8.94 0.24
CA GLN A 99 -9.50 10.26 0.02
C GLN A 99 -10.67 10.52 0.99
N ALA A 100 -11.49 9.51 1.25
CA ALA A 100 -12.62 9.65 2.16
C ALA A 100 -12.19 9.93 3.59
N GLU A 101 -10.98 9.53 3.98
CA GLU A 101 -10.40 9.82 5.29
C GLU A 101 -9.83 11.24 5.38
N ASN A 102 -9.77 11.99 4.28
CA ASN A 102 -9.12 13.30 4.19
C ASN A 102 -7.62 13.24 4.56
N TRP A 103 -6.96 12.18 4.16
CA TRP A 103 -5.56 11.92 4.51
C TRP A 103 -4.55 12.58 3.57
N LEU A 104 -4.97 13.01 2.39
CA LEU A 104 -4.03 13.52 1.38
C LEU A 104 -3.88 15.04 1.49
N LEU A 105 -2.63 15.49 1.57
CA LEU A 105 -2.29 16.90 1.48
C LEU A 105 -2.19 17.27 0.00
N ASP A 106 -3.09 18.14 -0.46
CA ASP A 106 -3.14 18.65 -1.83
C ASP A 106 -3.17 17.51 -2.88
N GLY A 107 -3.80 16.39 -2.53
CA GLY A 107 -3.88 15.24 -3.41
C GLY A 107 -2.56 14.52 -3.67
N ARG A 108 -1.54 14.77 -2.84
CA ARG A 108 -0.20 14.19 -3.02
C ARG A 108 -0.20 12.72 -2.67
N LEU A 109 -0.17 11.89 -3.70
CA LEU A 109 -0.15 10.44 -3.57
C LEU A 109 0.94 9.87 -4.46
N ALA A 110 1.80 9.06 -3.86
CA ALA A 110 2.83 8.31 -4.56
C ALA A 110 2.59 6.82 -4.35
N VAL A 111 3.08 6.02 -5.27
CA VAL A 111 3.06 4.56 -5.13
C VAL A 111 4.47 4.03 -5.27
N GLY A 112 4.75 2.96 -4.57
CA GLY A 112 6.03 2.29 -4.65
C GLY A 112 5.87 0.82 -4.32
N GLY A 113 6.92 0.05 -4.53
CA GLY A 113 6.87 -1.36 -4.20
C GLY A 113 8.16 -2.08 -4.53
N ALA A 114 8.25 -3.33 -4.08
CA ALA A 114 9.40 -4.18 -4.29
C ALA A 114 8.99 -5.41 -5.11
N SER A 115 9.76 -5.75 -6.14
CA SER A 115 9.52 -6.93 -6.98
C SER A 115 8.10 -6.89 -7.58
N MET A 116 7.23 -7.84 -7.24
CA MET A 116 5.82 -7.80 -7.69
C MET A 116 5.16 -6.48 -7.29
N GLY A 117 5.46 -5.96 -6.11
CA GLY A 117 4.96 -4.66 -5.66
C GLY A 117 5.42 -3.52 -6.54
N GLY A 118 6.66 -3.56 -7.02
CA GLY A 118 7.17 -2.58 -7.99
C GLY A 118 6.43 -2.66 -9.32
N MET A 119 6.13 -3.85 -9.80
CA MET A 119 5.32 -4.05 -11.00
C MET A 119 3.91 -3.51 -10.80
N THR A 120 3.34 -3.74 -9.62
CA THR A 120 2.02 -3.19 -9.25
C THR A 120 2.05 -1.67 -9.33
N ALA A 121 3.05 -1.03 -8.71
CA ALA A 121 3.18 0.42 -8.70
C ALA A 121 3.30 1.00 -10.10
N LEU A 122 4.12 0.40 -10.94
CA LEU A 122 4.28 0.84 -12.33
C LEU A 122 2.97 0.71 -13.11
N GLY A 123 2.25 -0.39 -12.93
CA GLY A 123 0.95 -0.59 -13.56
C GLY A 123 -0.07 0.45 -13.11
N ILE A 124 -0.08 0.78 -11.84
CA ILE A 124 -0.97 1.82 -11.29
C ILE A 124 -0.67 3.17 -11.95
N MET A 125 0.60 3.52 -12.08
CA MET A 125 1.00 4.80 -12.67
C MET A 125 0.56 4.93 -14.13
N THR A 126 0.48 3.86 -14.88
CA THR A 126 0.01 3.92 -16.27
C THR A 126 -1.47 4.25 -16.38
N ARG A 127 -2.26 3.96 -15.34
CA ARG A 127 -3.71 4.15 -15.34
C ARG A 127 -4.17 5.34 -14.51
N HIS A 128 -3.34 5.83 -13.60
CA HIS A 128 -3.71 6.86 -12.63
C HIS A 128 -2.71 8.01 -12.70
N ARG A 129 -2.99 8.98 -13.56
CA ARG A 129 -2.09 10.13 -13.80
C ARG A 129 -1.96 11.04 -12.60
N GLU A 130 -2.92 11.00 -11.68
CA GLU A 130 -2.88 11.81 -10.47
C GLU A 130 -1.82 11.31 -9.47
N VAL A 131 -1.31 10.09 -9.63
CA VAL A 131 -0.20 9.59 -8.80
C VAL A 131 1.08 10.33 -9.18
N LYS A 132 1.74 10.90 -8.17
CA LYS A 132 2.84 11.85 -8.40
C LYS A 132 4.14 11.19 -8.76
N CYS A 133 4.45 10.03 -8.20
CA CYS A 133 5.66 9.31 -8.52
C CYS A 133 5.53 7.85 -8.13
N GLY A 134 6.48 7.04 -8.58
CA GLY A 134 6.51 5.63 -8.25
C GLY A 134 7.91 5.07 -8.34
N ALA A 135 8.11 3.95 -7.65
CA ALA A 135 9.40 3.28 -7.65
C ALA A 135 9.24 1.77 -7.39
#